data_bd1b2e58f747aa4d36e1f8537f403238
#
_entry.id   bd1b2e58f747aa4d36e1f8537f403238
#
_cell.length_a   1.000
_cell.length_b   1.000
_cell.length_c   1.000
_cell.angle_alpha   90.00
_cell.angle_beta   90.00
_cell.angle_gamma   90.00
#
_symmetry.space_group_name_H-M   'P 1'
#
loop_
_entity.id
_entity.type
_entity.pdbx_description
1 polymer ?
#
loop_
_entity_poly.entity_id
_entity_poly.type
_entity_poly.pdbx_seq_one_letter_code
_entity_poly.pdbx_strand_id
1 'polypeptide(L)'
;IKKIIFVVILVAISISLLVIGNGYNMYKEALEQMPLSKKVASIREKENYAKIDEIPQIYKNAVISVEDHRFYKHNGIDIIAIVRAFVNDIKAMKFVEGGSTITQQLAKNIYFTQEKKITRKIAEVFMVFEIEKEYDKNQILELYLNTSYFGDGYYTVKEACKGYFNKEL
;
A
#
# COMPACT_ATOMS: atom_id res chain seq x y z
N ILE A 1 -41.26 -0.04 12.36
CA ILE A 1 -39.90 0.54 12.49
C ILE A 1 -38.87 -0.56 12.70
N LYS A 2 -38.94 -1.45 13.75
CA LYS A 2 -37.96 -2.51 14.02
C LYS A 2 -37.73 -3.48 12.84
N LYS A 3 -38.81 -3.90 12.14
CA LYS A 3 -38.72 -4.78 10.95
C LYS A 3 -38.00 -4.11 9.79
N ILE A 4 -38.25 -2.80 9.57
CA ILE A 4 -37.55 -2.03 8.50
C ILE A 4 -36.09 -1.90 8.81
N ILE A 5 -35.71 -1.55 10.03
CA ILE A 5 -34.31 -1.46 10.47
C ILE A 5 -33.60 -2.80 10.26
N PHE A 6 -34.26 -3.92 10.64
CA PHE A 6 -33.70 -5.25 10.44
C PHE A 6 -33.44 -5.57 8.97
N VAL A 7 -34.38 -5.26 8.08
CA VAL A 7 -34.23 -5.45 6.63
C VAL A 7 -33.06 -4.60 6.09
N VAL A 8 -32.97 -3.32 6.50
CA VAL A 8 -31.88 -2.44 6.08
C VAL A 8 -30.50 -2.98 6.51
N ILE A 9 -30.40 -3.51 7.74
CA ILE A 9 -29.16 -4.13 8.23
C ILE A 9 -28.81 -5.37 7.39
N LEU A 10 -29.77 -6.25 7.10
CA LEU A 10 -29.52 -7.44 6.27
C LEU A 10 -29.05 -7.06 4.86
N VAL A 11 -29.66 -6.06 4.24
CA VAL A 11 -29.25 -5.55 2.92
C VAL A 11 -27.82 -4.99 2.99
N ALA A 12 -27.52 -4.17 4.00
CA ALA A 12 -26.17 -3.63 4.19
C ALA A 12 -25.11 -4.71 4.37
N ILE A 13 -25.41 -5.75 5.17
CA ILE A 13 -24.51 -6.92 5.35
C ILE A 13 -24.32 -7.64 4.01
N SER A 14 -25.40 -7.89 3.27
CA SER A 14 -25.32 -8.60 1.98
C SER A 14 -24.47 -7.83 0.97
N ILE A 15 -24.64 -6.51 0.87
CA ILE A 15 -23.82 -5.64 0.01
C ILE A 15 -22.34 -5.69 0.46
N SER A 16 -22.09 -5.61 1.76
CA SER A 16 -20.72 -5.66 2.31
C SER A 16 -20.04 -6.98 1.96
N LEU A 17 -20.73 -8.11 2.10
CA LEU A 17 -20.20 -9.43 1.74
C LEU A 17 -19.90 -9.55 0.25
N LEU A 18 -20.76 -9.01 -0.62
CA LEU A 18 -20.52 -8.97 -2.07
C LEU A 18 -19.27 -8.14 -2.41
N VAL A 19 -19.13 -6.97 -1.79
CA VAL A 19 -17.98 -6.09 -2.03
C VAL A 19 -16.68 -6.73 -1.53
N ILE A 20 -16.70 -7.39 -0.36
CA ILE A 20 -15.57 -8.14 0.18
C ILE A 20 -15.21 -9.32 -0.72
N GLY A 21 -16.21 -10.09 -1.17
CA GLY A 21 -16.01 -11.21 -2.09
C GLY A 21 -15.38 -10.80 -3.40
N ASN A 22 -15.85 -9.70 -4.00
CA ASN A 22 -15.25 -9.15 -5.23
C ASN A 22 -13.80 -8.66 -5.00
N GLY A 23 -13.52 -8.06 -3.86
CA GLY A 23 -12.16 -7.66 -3.50
C GLY A 23 -11.24 -8.87 -3.30
N TYR A 24 -11.72 -9.93 -2.66
CA TYR A 24 -10.98 -11.18 -2.51
C TYR A 24 -10.70 -11.85 -3.86
N ASN A 25 -11.69 -11.91 -4.76
CA ASN A 25 -11.49 -12.44 -6.11
C ASN A 25 -10.43 -11.64 -6.88
N MET A 26 -10.50 -10.32 -6.84
CA MET A 26 -9.48 -9.44 -7.46
C MET A 26 -8.06 -9.73 -6.92
N TYR A 27 -7.92 -9.94 -5.62
CA TYR A 27 -6.65 -10.35 -5.02
C TYR A 27 -6.18 -11.71 -5.54
N LYS A 28 -7.07 -12.70 -5.60
CA LYS A 28 -6.74 -14.05 -6.10
C LYS A 28 -6.32 -14.02 -7.57
N GLU A 29 -7.08 -13.33 -8.42
CA GLU A 29 -6.77 -13.16 -9.84
C GLU A 29 -5.39 -12.49 -10.04
N ALA A 30 -5.05 -11.49 -9.22
CA ALA A 30 -3.74 -10.85 -9.27
C ALA A 30 -2.59 -11.83 -8.97
N LEU A 31 -2.74 -12.70 -7.97
CA LEU A 31 -1.75 -13.73 -7.65
C LEU A 31 -1.69 -14.87 -8.67
N GLU A 32 -2.82 -15.24 -9.27
CA GLU A 32 -2.88 -16.26 -10.35
C GLU A 32 -2.17 -15.75 -11.60
N GLN A 33 -2.37 -14.48 -11.97
CA GLN A 33 -1.67 -13.86 -13.10
C GLN A 33 -0.15 -13.78 -12.85
N MET A 34 0.25 -13.37 -11.66
CA MET A 34 1.66 -13.27 -11.28
C MET A 34 1.85 -13.52 -9.78
N PRO A 35 2.35 -14.69 -9.36
CA PRO A 35 2.65 -15.00 -7.97
C PRO A 35 3.59 -13.96 -7.34
N LEU A 36 3.41 -13.66 -6.03
CA LEU A 36 4.13 -12.60 -5.31
C LEU A 36 5.66 -12.77 -5.43
N SER A 37 6.17 -13.98 -5.28
CA SER A 37 7.61 -14.27 -5.42
C SER A 37 8.16 -13.93 -6.80
N LYS A 38 7.41 -14.25 -7.87
CA LYS A 38 7.81 -13.90 -9.25
C LYS A 38 7.74 -12.39 -9.48
N LYS A 39 6.70 -11.73 -8.94
CA LYS A 39 6.56 -10.27 -9.01
C LYS A 39 7.74 -9.57 -8.36
N VAL A 40 8.12 -10.00 -7.15
CA VAL A 40 9.27 -9.46 -6.43
C VAL A 40 10.58 -9.74 -7.16
N ALA A 41 10.77 -10.94 -7.70
CA ALA A 41 11.95 -11.26 -8.51
C ALA A 41 12.08 -10.29 -9.70
N SER A 42 10.99 -10.07 -10.46
CA SER A 42 11.02 -9.15 -11.61
C SER A 42 11.30 -7.69 -11.22
N ILE A 43 10.94 -7.27 -10.01
CA ILE A 43 11.28 -5.93 -9.50
C ILE A 43 12.76 -5.86 -9.17
N ARG A 44 13.32 -6.89 -8.53
CA ARG A 44 14.73 -6.96 -8.13
C ARG A 44 15.71 -7.09 -9.32
N GLU A 45 15.23 -7.57 -10.47
CA GLU A 45 16.01 -7.66 -11.70
C GLU A 45 16.13 -6.36 -12.49
N LYS A 46 15.42 -5.29 -12.09
CA LYS A 46 15.51 -4.00 -12.78
C LYS A 46 16.91 -3.39 -12.62
N GLU A 47 17.44 -2.84 -13.69
CA GLU A 47 18.77 -2.19 -13.72
C GLU A 47 18.92 -1.09 -12.65
N ASN A 48 17.83 -0.32 -12.44
CA ASN A 48 17.81 0.78 -11.46
C ASN A 48 17.29 0.35 -10.08
N TYR A 49 17.35 -0.94 -9.75
CA TYR A 49 17.01 -1.42 -8.41
C TYR A 49 18.09 -1.04 -7.39
N ALA A 50 17.66 -0.49 -6.25
CA ALA A 50 18.56 -0.16 -5.15
C ALA A 50 18.30 -1.12 -3.97
N LYS A 51 19.35 -1.77 -3.47
CA LYS A 51 19.27 -2.58 -2.24
C LYS A 51 19.10 -1.66 -1.03
N ILE A 52 18.50 -2.18 0.03
CA ILE A 52 18.21 -1.40 1.24
C ILE A 52 19.48 -0.79 1.86
N ASP A 53 20.61 -1.46 1.77
CA ASP A 53 21.89 -1.00 2.32
C ASP A 53 22.53 0.12 1.46
N GLU A 54 22.16 0.23 0.19
CA GLU A 54 22.60 1.32 -0.70
C GLU A 54 21.85 2.63 -0.41
N ILE A 55 20.66 2.55 0.23
CA ILE A 55 19.81 3.71 0.49
C ILE A 55 20.21 4.36 1.82
N PRO A 56 20.52 5.68 1.82
CA PRO A 56 20.93 6.38 3.02
C PRO A 56 19.90 6.25 4.17
N GLN A 57 20.39 5.98 5.39
CA GLN A 57 19.50 5.78 6.55
C GLN A 57 18.62 7.00 6.84
N ILE A 58 19.15 8.21 6.63
CA ILE A 58 18.39 9.45 6.82
C ILE A 58 17.19 9.52 5.86
N TYR A 59 17.34 9.03 4.63
CA TYR A 59 16.25 9.00 3.65
C TYR A 59 15.18 7.97 4.05
N LYS A 60 15.60 6.76 4.44
CA LYS A 60 14.67 5.73 4.96
C LYS A 60 13.85 6.26 6.14
N ASN A 61 14.51 6.93 7.09
CA ASN A 61 13.85 7.51 8.25
C ASN A 61 12.87 8.63 7.85
N ALA A 62 13.22 9.48 6.89
CA ALA A 62 12.35 10.54 6.38
C ALA A 62 11.09 9.95 5.72
N VAL A 63 11.23 8.96 4.86
CA VAL A 63 10.10 8.27 4.21
C VAL A 63 9.17 7.64 5.26
N ILE A 64 9.71 6.89 6.22
CA ILE A 64 8.93 6.27 7.29
C ILE A 64 8.20 7.34 8.12
N SER A 65 8.86 8.44 8.44
CA SER A 65 8.27 9.50 9.26
C SER A 65 7.11 10.20 8.56
N VAL A 66 7.16 10.35 7.25
CA VAL A 66 6.15 11.03 6.44
C VAL A 66 5.01 10.11 6.06
N GLU A 67 5.34 8.91 5.55
CA GLU A 67 4.36 8.01 4.95
C GLU A 67 3.72 7.08 5.99
N ASP A 68 4.51 6.59 6.96
CA ASP A 68 4.07 5.56 7.90
C ASP A 68 4.95 5.52 9.16
N HIS A 69 4.82 6.55 10.02
CA HIS A 69 5.70 6.72 11.19
C HIS A 69 5.66 5.55 12.19
N ARG A 70 4.69 4.64 12.05
CA ARG A 70 4.56 3.43 12.88
C ARG A 70 4.90 2.15 12.13
N PHE A 71 5.54 2.23 10.96
CA PHE A 71 5.82 1.14 10.03
C PHE A 71 6.34 -0.14 10.69
N TYR A 72 7.28 -0.03 11.61
CA TYR A 72 7.84 -1.17 12.35
C TYR A 72 6.96 -1.66 13.52
N LYS A 73 5.81 -1.04 13.79
CA LYS A 73 4.95 -1.32 14.95
C LYS A 73 3.62 -1.99 14.60
N HIS A 74 3.35 -2.22 13.33
CA HIS A 74 2.12 -2.88 12.85
C HIS A 74 2.43 -3.91 11.78
N ASN A 75 1.48 -4.80 11.50
CA ASN A 75 1.59 -5.87 10.50
C ASN A 75 0.81 -5.48 9.24
N GLY A 76 1.28 -4.46 8.54
CA GLY A 76 0.79 -4.00 7.25
C GLY A 76 -0.40 -3.04 7.30
N ILE A 77 -1.21 -3.03 8.34
CA ILE A 77 -2.33 -2.10 8.54
C ILE A 77 -2.15 -1.40 9.89
N ASP A 78 -2.16 -0.07 9.88
CA ASP A 78 -2.14 0.75 11.10
C ASP A 78 -3.54 1.31 11.41
N ILE A 79 -4.29 0.58 12.26
CA ILE A 79 -5.64 0.99 12.68
C ILE A 79 -5.58 2.35 13.42
N ILE A 80 -4.51 2.63 14.18
CA ILE A 80 -4.37 3.89 14.91
C ILE A 80 -4.21 5.04 13.92
N ALA A 81 -3.41 4.88 12.88
CA ALA A 81 -3.26 5.88 11.82
C ALA A 81 -4.59 6.09 11.05
N ILE A 82 -5.32 5.03 10.74
CA ILE A 82 -6.62 5.12 10.07
C ILE A 82 -7.62 5.92 10.91
N VAL A 83 -7.74 5.61 12.19
CA VAL A 83 -8.67 6.33 13.10
C VAL A 83 -8.23 7.79 13.25
N ARG A 84 -6.93 8.06 13.40
CA ARG A 84 -6.40 9.42 13.49
C ARG A 84 -6.72 10.22 12.22
N ALA A 85 -6.41 9.69 11.04
CA ALA A 85 -6.69 10.32 9.76
C ALA A 85 -8.20 10.63 9.62
N PHE A 86 -9.06 9.67 9.93
CA PHE A 86 -10.51 9.85 9.89
C PHE A 86 -11.00 10.98 10.81
N VAL A 87 -10.50 11.06 12.05
CA VAL A 87 -10.85 12.13 12.99
C VAL A 87 -10.35 13.49 12.49
N ASN A 88 -9.14 13.55 11.92
CA ASN A 88 -8.57 14.80 11.40
C ASN A 88 -9.31 15.28 10.15
N ASP A 89 -9.69 14.37 9.25
CA ASP A 89 -10.48 14.68 8.06
C ASP A 89 -11.88 15.21 8.42
N ILE A 90 -12.55 14.61 9.41
CA ILE A 90 -13.84 15.11 9.92
C ILE A 90 -13.67 16.52 10.52
N LYS A 91 -12.67 16.73 11.38
CA LYS A 91 -12.43 18.05 12.00
C LYS A 91 -12.12 19.12 10.97
N ALA A 92 -11.37 18.78 9.93
CA ALA A 92 -11.00 19.71 8.86
C ALA A 92 -12.10 19.86 7.79
N MET A 93 -13.15 19.02 7.82
CA MET A 93 -14.20 18.90 6.79
C MET A 93 -13.63 18.72 5.37
N LYS A 94 -12.46 18.10 5.25
CA LYS A 94 -11.75 17.80 4.00
C LYS A 94 -10.71 16.70 4.23
N PHE A 95 -10.27 16.04 3.15
CA PHE A 95 -9.16 15.08 3.23
C PHE A 95 -7.84 15.82 3.46
N VAL A 96 -7.27 15.71 4.66
CA VAL A 96 -6.02 16.35 5.08
C VAL A 96 -4.93 15.35 5.40
N GLU A 97 -5.28 14.10 5.74
CA GLU A 97 -4.33 13.08 6.16
C GLU A 97 -4.62 11.73 5.50
N GLY A 98 -3.58 11.06 4.99
CA GLY A 98 -3.66 9.70 4.48
C GLY A 98 -3.46 8.68 5.60
N GLY A 99 -4.35 7.67 5.66
CA GLY A 99 -4.23 6.55 6.62
C GLY A 99 -3.65 5.27 5.99
N SER A 100 -3.06 5.34 4.79
CA SER A 100 -2.49 4.17 4.12
C SER A 100 -1.05 3.94 4.54
N THR A 101 -0.71 2.68 4.87
CA THR A 101 0.65 2.27 5.24
C THR A 101 1.57 2.11 4.02
N ILE A 102 2.89 2.03 4.25
CA ILE A 102 3.89 1.70 3.23
C ILE A 102 3.54 0.36 2.55
N THR A 103 3.15 -0.66 3.32
CA THR A 103 2.79 -1.98 2.75
C THR A 103 1.53 -1.91 1.88
N GLN A 104 0.52 -1.11 2.26
CA GLN A 104 -0.67 -0.88 1.43
C GLN A 104 -0.33 -0.14 0.14
N GLN A 105 0.56 0.85 0.19
CA GLN A 105 1.03 1.54 -0.99
C GLN A 105 1.84 0.62 -1.91
N LEU A 106 2.72 -0.23 -1.34
CA LEU A 106 3.45 -1.25 -2.09
C LEU A 106 2.48 -2.20 -2.81
N ALA A 107 1.51 -2.79 -2.09
CA ALA A 107 0.51 -3.69 -2.68
C ALA A 107 -0.19 -3.04 -3.88
N LYS A 108 -0.62 -1.78 -3.73
CA LYS A 108 -1.22 -0.99 -4.81
C LYS A 108 -0.26 -0.82 -5.99
N ASN A 109 0.98 -0.43 -5.74
CA ASN A 109 1.95 -0.10 -6.80
C ASN A 109 2.34 -1.32 -7.66
N ILE A 110 2.37 -2.52 -7.05
CA ILE A 110 2.86 -3.71 -7.75
C ILE A 110 1.75 -4.55 -8.39
N TYR A 111 0.50 -4.44 -7.91
CA TYR A 111 -0.59 -5.30 -8.39
C TYR A 111 -1.83 -4.57 -8.90
N PHE A 112 -2.07 -3.33 -8.44
CA PHE A 112 -3.35 -2.68 -8.71
C PHE A 112 -3.20 -1.36 -9.46
N THR A 113 -4.27 -0.94 -10.11
CA THR A 113 -4.32 0.35 -10.81
C THR A 113 -4.60 1.49 -9.83
N GLN A 114 -4.48 2.75 -10.31
CA GLN A 114 -4.77 3.94 -9.50
C GLN A 114 -6.28 4.22 -9.36
N GLU A 115 -7.15 3.38 -9.91
CA GLU A 115 -8.60 3.55 -9.81
C GLU A 115 -9.08 3.57 -8.36
N LYS A 116 -9.92 4.55 -8.02
CA LYS A 116 -10.49 4.71 -6.67
C LYS A 116 -11.74 3.84 -6.52
N LYS A 117 -11.58 2.52 -6.36
CA LYS A 117 -12.67 1.58 -6.11
C LYS A 117 -12.53 0.92 -4.73
N ILE A 118 -13.64 0.76 -4.02
CA ILE A 118 -13.66 0.08 -2.70
C ILE A 118 -13.18 -1.37 -2.82
N THR A 119 -13.59 -2.08 -3.89
CA THR A 119 -13.16 -3.46 -4.16
C THR A 119 -11.64 -3.58 -4.28
N ARG A 120 -10.99 -2.63 -4.98
CA ARG A 120 -9.53 -2.56 -5.04
C ARG A 120 -8.90 -2.36 -3.66
N LYS A 121 -9.48 -1.48 -2.83
CA LYS A 121 -8.96 -1.23 -1.47
C LYS A 121 -9.07 -2.48 -0.58
N ILE A 122 -10.08 -3.30 -0.79
CA ILE A 122 -10.23 -4.59 -0.11
C ILE A 122 -9.20 -5.59 -0.64
N ALA A 123 -9.00 -5.66 -1.97
CA ALA A 123 -7.97 -6.50 -2.56
C ALA A 123 -6.56 -6.14 -2.05
N GLU A 124 -6.26 -4.84 -1.89
CA GLU A 124 -5.02 -4.37 -1.26
C GLU A 124 -4.84 -4.92 0.16
N VAL A 125 -5.91 -4.94 0.97
CA VAL A 125 -5.84 -5.46 2.35
C VAL A 125 -5.43 -6.94 2.37
N PHE A 126 -6.01 -7.76 1.49
CA PHE A 126 -5.61 -9.17 1.38
C PHE A 126 -4.16 -9.31 0.90
N MET A 127 -3.75 -8.51 -0.10
CA MET A 127 -2.37 -8.51 -0.61
C MET A 127 -1.37 -8.04 0.45
N VAL A 128 -1.74 -7.09 1.30
CA VAL A 128 -0.91 -6.63 2.42
C VAL A 128 -0.58 -7.77 3.37
N PHE A 129 -1.55 -8.60 3.74
CA PHE A 129 -1.30 -9.75 4.63
C PHE A 129 -0.39 -10.79 3.96
N GLU A 130 -0.51 -10.99 2.64
CA GLU A 130 0.38 -11.89 1.91
C GLU A 130 1.82 -11.35 1.88
N ILE A 131 2.00 -10.04 1.63
CA ILE A 131 3.31 -9.39 1.62
C ILE A 131 3.97 -9.46 3.01
N GLU A 132 3.25 -9.11 4.08
CA GLU A 132 3.78 -9.11 5.46
C GLU A 132 4.09 -10.53 5.97
N LYS A 133 3.47 -11.55 5.42
CA LYS A 133 3.76 -12.94 5.73
C LYS A 133 5.07 -13.43 5.09
N GLU A 134 5.37 -12.97 3.87
CA GLU A 134 6.50 -13.47 3.08
C GLU A 134 7.76 -12.60 3.21
N TYR A 135 7.63 -11.31 3.56
CA TYR A 135 8.73 -10.34 3.56
C TYR A 135 8.82 -9.60 4.88
N ASP A 136 10.04 -9.39 5.37
CA ASP A 136 10.30 -8.55 6.53
C ASP A 136 10.16 -7.04 6.21
N LYS A 137 10.14 -6.20 7.23
CA LYS A 137 9.93 -4.75 7.09
C LYS A 137 11.01 -4.07 6.24
N ASN A 138 12.25 -4.51 6.30
CA ASN A 138 13.33 -3.93 5.49
C ASN A 138 13.15 -4.29 4.02
N GLN A 139 12.78 -5.53 3.73
CA GLN A 139 12.46 -5.98 2.38
C GLN A 139 11.23 -5.26 1.81
N ILE A 140 10.19 -5.03 2.61
CA ILE A 140 9.01 -4.28 2.21
C ILE A 140 9.37 -2.82 1.90
N LEU A 141 10.17 -2.16 2.75
CA LEU A 141 10.64 -0.80 2.51
C LEU A 141 11.51 -0.71 1.25
N GLU A 142 12.42 -1.67 1.05
CA GLU A 142 13.23 -1.80 -0.16
C GLU A 142 12.37 -1.86 -1.42
N LEU A 143 11.40 -2.76 -1.45
CA LEU A 143 10.47 -2.91 -2.56
C LEU A 143 9.63 -1.64 -2.79
N TYR A 144 9.17 -1.02 -1.73
CA TYR A 144 8.41 0.23 -1.79
C TYR A 144 9.21 1.34 -2.48
N LEU A 145 10.47 1.54 -2.08
CA LEU A 145 11.36 2.57 -2.65
C LEU A 145 11.78 2.29 -4.10
N ASN A 146 11.65 1.05 -4.55
CA ASN A 146 11.91 0.62 -5.93
C ASN A 146 10.64 0.49 -6.80
N THR A 147 9.48 0.87 -6.28
CA THR A 147 8.18 0.79 -7.00
C THR A 147 7.32 2.02 -6.82
N SER A 148 7.79 3.01 -6.08
CA SER A 148 7.09 4.28 -5.88
C SER A 148 7.31 5.21 -7.05
N TYR A 149 6.27 5.98 -7.40
CA TYR A 149 6.38 7.04 -8.39
C TYR A 149 6.86 8.33 -7.73
N PHE A 150 7.99 8.84 -8.18
CA PHE A 150 8.66 10.02 -7.65
C PHE A 150 8.39 11.31 -8.46
N GLY A 151 7.57 11.25 -9.50
CA GLY A 151 7.39 12.33 -10.47
C GLY A 151 8.29 12.19 -11.70
N ASP A 152 8.04 12.97 -12.74
CA ASP A 152 8.83 13.07 -13.98
C ASP A 152 9.22 11.73 -14.65
N GLY A 153 8.39 10.68 -14.43
CA GLY A 153 8.64 9.35 -14.98
C GLY A 153 9.58 8.47 -14.16
N TYR A 154 10.04 8.90 -12.99
CA TYR A 154 10.91 8.12 -12.11
C TYR A 154 10.11 7.19 -11.21
N TYR A 155 10.41 5.88 -11.27
CA TYR A 155 9.71 4.81 -10.53
C TYR A 155 10.60 4.07 -9.53
N THR A 156 11.87 4.47 -9.40
CA THR A 156 12.78 3.96 -8.38
C THR A 156 13.49 5.11 -7.68
N VAL A 157 13.90 4.90 -6.44
CA VAL A 157 14.67 5.90 -5.70
C VAL A 157 15.98 6.24 -6.40
N LYS A 158 16.59 5.29 -7.08
CA LYS A 158 17.84 5.47 -7.84
C LYS A 158 17.62 6.38 -9.06
N GLU A 159 16.54 6.15 -9.83
CA GLU A 159 16.15 7.02 -10.94
C GLU A 159 15.88 8.45 -10.46
N ALA A 160 15.13 8.60 -9.35
CA ALA A 160 14.83 9.90 -8.79
C ALA A 160 16.09 10.64 -8.31
N CYS A 161 17.01 9.94 -7.64
CA CYS A 161 18.29 10.52 -7.22
C CYS A 161 19.10 11.02 -8.42
N LYS A 162 19.21 10.21 -9.45
CA LYS A 162 19.93 10.57 -10.67
C LYS A 162 19.23 11.72 -11.42
N GLY A 163 17.92 11.64 -11.56
CA GLY A 163 17.14 12.61 -12.33
C GLY A 163 17.10 14.01 -11.68
N TYR A 164 16.80 14.06 -10.37
CA TYR A 164 16.65 15.34 -9.68
C TYR A 164 17.96 15.96 -9.20
N PHE A 165 18.93 15.14 -8.83
CA PHE A 165 20.16 15.63 -8.18
C PHE A 165 21.43 15.38 -9.00
N ASN A 166 21.34 14.63 -10.10
CA ASN A 166 22.46 14.17 -10.91
C ASN A 166 23.54 13.45 -10.05
N LYS A 167 23.08 12.68 -9.07
CA LYS A 167 23.92 11.92 -8.12
C LYS A 167 23.56 10.44 -8.17
N GLU A 168 24.52 9.61 -7.86
CA GLU A 168 24.26 8.21 -7.49
C GLU A 168 23.73 8.15 -6.04
N LEU A 169 23.09 7.02 -5.67
CA LEU A 169 22.63 6.76 -4.30
C LEU A 169 23.79 6.61 -3.35
#